data_3c8d67c5120fb5c562f3a03c56123e68
#
_entry.id   3c8d67c5120fb5c562f3a03c56123e68
#
_cell.length_a   1.000
_cell.length_b   1.000
_cell.length_c   1.000
_cell.angle_alpha   90.00
_cell.angle_beta   90.00
_cell.angle_gamma   90.00
#
_symmetry.space_group_name_H-M   'P 1'
#
loop_
_entity.id
_entity.type
_entity.pdbx_description
1 polymer ?
#
loop_
_entity_poly.entity_id
_entity_poly.type
_entity_poly.pdbx_seq_one_letter_code
_entity_poly.pdbx_strand_id
1 'polypeptide(L)'
;MNTKISQQVATHDENLRRAILVSNRYLHLIILPREGCNFRCTYCYEDFTVGRMKKETIMGIKALLDRRCVDLDYLNISWFGGEPLTTKDIVREISEYAAALARRFQKLRYYSDMTTNGYFLDFDTTAALVDVGVRKYQISLDGPRDVHNKSRIRADRSGTYDVIWANLLAIRNSSLPVSILLRIHYTVDTLNLLNPLIEDIRRVFFPDSRFSVFLKAIERLGGPNDTSIKTFSKTEKEAAVKLLKTKLYGENAATPENWFEGETTCYASRPNSLVIRSNGDIGKCTVALYDTRNKIGSLQADGTLKLIPGRLAPWLRGIENLDPSALACPLAGLPLNNETNSKEKALSS
;
A
#
# COMPACT_ATOMS: atom_id res chain seq x y z
N MET A 1 -41.25 18.30 11.27
CA MET A 1 -40.23 18.26 12.33
C MET A 1 -39.14 17.20 12.04
N ASN A 2 -39.49 16.03 11.51
CA ASN A 2 -38.53 14.95 11.21
C ASN A 2 -37.48 15.24 10.13
N THR A 3 -37.80 16.03 9.10
CA THR A 3 -36.89 16.35 7.99
C THR A 3 -35.73 17.27 8.40
N LYS A 4 -35.95 18.20 9.32
CA LYS A 4 -34.87 19.08 9.82
C LYS A 4 -33.90 18.36 10.75
N ILE A 5 -34.37 17.39 11.55
CA ILE A 5 -33.52 16.60 12.44
C ILE A 5 -32.67 15.63 11.61
N SER A 6 -33.24 14.99 10.59
CA SER A 6 -32.48 14.09 9.70
C SER A 6 -31.42 14.85 8.88
N GLN A 7 -31.70 16.06 8.42
CA GLN A 7 -30.71 16.93 7.73
C GLN A 7 -29.60 17.40 8.66
N GLN A 8 -29.90 17.72 9.94
CA GLN A 8 -28.88 18.11 10.91
C GLN A 8 -27.97 16.95 11.32
N VAL A 9 -28.51 15.75 11.44
CA VAL A 9 -27.72 14.54 11.74
C VAL A 9 -26.81 14.18 10.57
N ALA A 10 -27.33 14.23 9.33
CA ALA A 10 -26.54 13.96 8.13
C ALA A 10 -25.39 14.96 7.95
N THR A 11 -25.65 16.26 8.14
CA THR A 11 -24.59 17.31 8.08
C THR A 11 -23.56 17.18 9.20
N HIS A 12 -23.94 16.72 10.39
CA HIS A 12 -23.01 16.50 11.48
C HIS A 12 -22.07 15.33 11.17
N ASP A 13 -22.58 14.22 10.64
CA ASP A 13 -21.80 13.05 10.25
C ASP A 13 -20.83 13.35 9.09
N GLU A 14 -21.27 14.13 8.10
CA GLU A 14 -20.41 14.61 7.02
C GLU A 14 -19.26 15.50 7.52
N ASN A 15 -19.54 16.43 8.42
CA ASN A 15 -18.52 17.30 9.00
C ASN A 15 -17.50 16.51 9.82
N LEU A 16 -17.95 15.50 10.57
CA LEU A 16 -17.07 14.60 11.29
C LEU A 16 -16.17 13.79 10.35
N ARG A 17 -16.72 13.27 9.25
CA ARG A 17 -15.93 12.57 8.23
C ARG A 17 -14.87 13.47 7.60
N ARG A 18 -15.22 14.72 7.24
CA ARG A 18 -14.24 15.70 6.74
C ARG A 18 -13.14 15.97 7.76
N ALA A 19 -13.51 16.21 9.02
CA ALA A 19 -12.54 16.47 10.09
C ALA A 19 -11.55 15.29 10.27
N ILE A 20 -12.02 14.05 10.19
CA ILE A 20 -11.18 12.86 10.27
C ILE A 20 -10.23 12.80 9.06
N LEU A 21 -10.72 13.07 7.85
CA LEU A 21 -9.90 13.02 6.63
C LEU A 21 -8.75 14.03 6.65
N VAL A 22 -8.97 15.24 7.19
CA VAL A 22 -7.97 16.32 7.23
C VAL A 22 -7.19 16.40 8.54
N SER A 23 -7.42 15.49 9.47
CA SER A 23 -6.82 15.53 10.80
C SER A 23 -5.30 15.57 10.76
N ASN A 24 -4.71 16.58 11.41
CA ASN A 24 -3.27 16.70 11.60
C ASN A 24 -2.71 15.73 12.67
N ARG A 25 -3.58 15.04 13.40
CA ARG A 25 -3.22 14.08 14.45
C ARG A 25 -2.94 12.68 13.90
N TYR A 26 -3.06 12.50 12.60
CA TYR A 26 -2.75 11.29 11.85
C TYR A 26 -1.67 11.57 10.81
N LEU A 27 -0.65 10.75 10.76
CA LEU A 27 0.38 10.78 9.71
C LEU A 27 0.57 9.37 9.16
N HIS A 28 0.49 9.25 7.85
CA HIS A 28 0.79 8.01 7.13
C HIS A 28 1.95 8.25 6.16
N LEU A 29 3.06 7.57 6.38
CA LEU A 29 4.21 7.57 5.48
C LEU A 29 4.31 6.23 4.77
N ILE A 30 4.21 6.25 3.46
CA ILE A 30 4.51 5.09 2.62
C ILE A 30 5.95 5.27 2.14
N ILE A 31 6.86 4.48 2.67
CA ILE A 31 8.30 4.66 2.46
C ILE A 31 8.82 3.59 1.50
N LEU A 32 9.51 4.04 0.45
CA LEU A 32 10.21 3.19 -0.50
C LEU A 32 11.71 3.18 -0.15
N PRO A 33 12.19 2.24 0.68
CA PRO A 33 13.60 2.21 1.11
C PRO A 33 14.53 1.82 -0.04
N ARG A 34 13.95 1.18 -1.05
CA ARG A 34 14.60 0.86 -2.32
C ARG A 34 13.58 0.77 -3.44
N GLU A 35 13.84 1.47 -4.54
CA GLU A 35 13.18 1.28 -5.82
C GLU A 35 14.07 0.37 -6.68
N GLY A 36 14.08 -0.90 -6.31
CA GLY A 36 14.81 -2.01 -6.92
C GLY A 36 14.37 -3.31 -6.27
N CYS A 37 14.35 -4.40 -7.03
CA CYS A 37 13.78 -5.67 -6.61
C CYS A 37 14.70 -6.85 -6.99
N ASN A 38 14.70 -7.90 -6.19
CA ASN A 38 15.31 -9.16 -6.52
C ASN A 38 14.48 -10.01 -7.50
N PHE A 39 13.22 -9.59 -7.79
CA PHE A 39 12.34 -10.23 -8.78
C PHE A 39 12.28 -9.45 -10.09
N ARG A 40 11.78 -10.11 -11.14
CA ARG A 40 11.43 -9.56 -12.46
C ARG A 40 10.05 -10.09 -12.84
N CYS A 41 9.03 -9.66 -12.06
CA CYS A 41 7.65 -10.07 -12.32
C CYS A 41 7.19 -9.57 -13.68
N THR A 42 6.47 -10.42 -14.44
CA THR A 42 6.07 -10.14 -15.82
C THR A 42 5.13 -8.95 -15.96
N TYR A 43 4.43 -8.59 -14.89
CA TYR A 43 3.48 -7.48 -14.83
C TYR A 43 3.96 -6.29 -13.98
N CYS A 44 5.26 -6.25 -13.63
CA CYS A 44 5.80 -5.19 -12.80
C CYS A 44 5.78 -3.85 -13.56
N TYR A 45 5.27 -2.81 -12.89
CA TYR A 45 5.24 -1.44 -13.42
C TYR A 45 6.43 -0.59 -12.97
N GLU A 46 7.26 -1.10 -12.04
CA GLU A 46 8.46 -0.38 -11.58
C GLU A 46 9.64 -0.60 -12.54
N ASP A 47 10.40 0.47 -12.82
CA ASP A 47 11.57 0.46 -13.72
C ASP A 47 12.91 0.32 -12.98
N PHE A 48 12.89 0.40 -11.63
CA PHE A 48 14.04 0.21 -10.74
C PHE A 48 15.20 1.21 -10.93
N THR A 49 14.95 2.39 -11.50
CA THR A 49 16.00 3.36 -11.86
C THR A 49 16.51 4.18 -10.68
N VAL A 50 15.70 4.39 -9.62
CA VAL A 50 16.05 5.28 -8.50
C VAL A 50 16.99 4.61 -7.49
N GLY A 51 16.80 3.32 -7.22
CA GLY A 51 17.72 2.53 -6.41
C GLY A 51 17.49 2.66 -4.89
N ARG A 52 18.57 2.60 -4.11
CA ARG A 52 18.58 2.60 -2.64
C ARG A 52 18.35 4.00 -2.08
N MET A 53 17.63 4.12 -0.97
CA MET A 53 17.40 5.38 -0.28
C MET A 53 18.70 6.00 0.23
N LYS A 54 18.84 7.31 0.00
CA LYS A 54 20.00 8.12 0.39
C LYS A 54 19.96 8.45 1.89
N LYS A 55 21.14 8.66 2.48
CA LYS A 55 21.28 9.07 3.87
C LYS A 55 20.49 10.32 4.22
N GLU A 56 20.52 11.31 3.33
CA GLU A 56 19.81 12.57 3.49
C GLU A 56 18.29 12.37 3.60
N THR A 57 17.73 11.42 2.83
CA THR A 57 16.31 11.07 2.90
C THR A 57 15.98 10.39 4.24
N ILE A 58 16.84 9.48 4.72
CA ILE A 58 16.67 8.82 6.04
C ILE A 58 16.69 9.87 7.16
N MET A 59 17.66 10.80 7.13
CA MET A 59 17.73 11.91 8.08
C MET A 59 16.47 12.78 8.03
N GLY A 60 16.00 13.12 6.83
CA GLY A 60 14.77 13.88 6.62
C GLY A 60 13.53 13.19 7.18
N ILE A 61 13.40 11.86 7.01
CA ILE A 61 12.29 11.09 7.59
C ILE A 61 12.35 11.17 9.12
N LYS A 62 13.50 10.95 9.75
CA LYS A 62 13.65 11.03 11.21
C LYS A 62 13.33 12.43 11.74
N ALA A 63 13.85 13.46 11.11
CA ALA A 63 13.57 14.85 11.48
C ALA A 63 12.10 15.24 11.30
N LEU A 64 11.43 14.72 10.25
CA LEU A 64 9.99 14.87 10.07
C LEU A 64 9.21 14.19 11.22
N LEU A 65 9.61 12.98 11.61
CA LEU A 65 8.99 12.26 12.71
C LEU A 65 9.17 13.01 14.05
N ASP A 66 10.36 13.56 14.34
CA ASP A 66 10.61 14.36 15.54
C ASP A 66 9.66 15.54 15.67
N ARG A 67 9.47 16.27 14.55
CA ARG A 67 8.58 17.45 14.53
C ARG A 67 7.11 17.09 14.68
N ARG A 68 6.70 15.95 14.08
CA ARG A 68 5.29 15.60 14.00
C ARG A 68 4.78 14.75 15.17
N CYS A 69 5.61 13.82 15.70
CA CYS A 69 5.15 12.87 16.71
C CYS A 69 4.70 13.49 18.03
N VAL A 70 5.13 14.70 18.34
CA VAL A 70 4.69 15.45 19.52
C VAL A 70 3.17 15.72 19.50
N ASP A 71 2.59 15.93 18.31
CA ASP A 71 1.17 16.27 18.14
C ASP A 71 0.32 15.12 17.61
N LEU A 72 0.93 14.01 17.18
CA LEU A 72 0.20 12.89 16.61
C LEU A 72 -0.48 12.02 17.67
N ASP A 73 -1.66 11.48 17.31
CA ASP A 73 -2.27 10.33 17.97
C ASP A 73 -1.94 9.03 17.24
N TYR A 74 -1.77 9.11 15.92
CA TYR A 74 -1.53 7.94 15.07
C TYR A 74 -0.41 8.21 14.07
N LEU A 75 0.59 7.31 14.08
CA LEU A 75 1.62 7.21 13.05
C LEU A 75 1.49 5.84 12.36
N ASN A 76 1.28 5.84 11.05
CA ASN A 76 1.40 4.63 10.24
C ASN A 76 2.60 4.72 9.31
N ILE A 77 3.44 3.69 9.27
CA ILE A 77 4.52 3.54 8.30
C ILE A 77 4.25 2.28 7.47
N SER A 78 4.01 2.48 6.18
CA SER A 78 3.84 1.39 5.21
C SER A 78 5.11 1.25 4.37
N TRP A 79 5.75 0.08 4.44
CA TRP A 79 6.93 -0.25 3.66
C TRP A 79 6.52 -0.74 2.27
N PHE A 80 7.06 -0.11 1.24
CA PHE A 80 6.74 -0.38 -0.15
C PHE A 80 7.98 -0.24 -1.04
N GLY A 81 7.82 -0.28 -2.38
CA GLY A 81 8.87 -0.18 -3.39
C GLY A 81 9.06 -1.49 -4.13
N GLY A 82 10.20 -1.67 -4.79
CA GLY A 82 10.48 -2.91 -5.53
C GLY A 82 10.47 -4.12 -4.59
N GLU A 83 11.42 -4.15 -3.63
CA GLU A 83 11.40 -5.09 -2.50
C GLU A 83 12.06 -4.43 -1.28
N PRO A 84 11.29 -4.08 -0.24
CA PRO A 84 11.81 -3.40 0.95
C PRO A 84 12.90 -4.21 1.68
N LEU A 85 12.76 -5.54 1.72
CA LEU A 85 13.66 -6.42 2.45
C LEU A 85 15.04 -6.61 1.78
N THR A 86 15.26 -6.06 0.58
CA THR A 86 16.61 -5.94 0.01
C THR A 86 17.45 -4.86 0.71
N THR A 87 16.82 -4.04 1.55
CA THR A 87 17.43 -2.98 2.38
C THR A 87 16.89 -3.05 3.80
N LYS A 88 16.96 -4.24 4.41
CA LYS A 88 16.49 -4.53 5.78
C LYS A 88 17.05 -3.54 6.82
N ASP A 89 18.27 -3.10 6.61
CA ASP A 89 18.95 -2.13 7.48
C ASP A 89 18.23 -0.78 7.53
N ILE A 90 17.77 -0.24 6.40
CA ILE A 90 17.00 1.02 6.35
C ILE A 90 15.62 0.83 6.98
N VAL A 91 14.95 -0.28 6.65
CA VAL A 91 13.64 -0.61 7.23
C VAL A 91 13.75 -0.65 8.75
N ARG A 92 14.75 -1.36 9.27
CA ARG A 92 14.98 -1.51 10.69
C ARG A 92 15.32 -0.17 11.34
N GLU A 93 16.27 0.60 10.79
CA GLU A 93 16.73 1.88 11.31
C GLU A 93 15.57 2.88 11.50
N ILE A 94 14.69 3.03 10.51
CA ILE A 94 13.58 3.97 10.60
C ILE A 94 12.47 3.42 11.52
N SER A 95 12.20 2.10 11.47
CA SER A 95 11.18 1.47 12.33
C SER A 95 11.59 1.52 13.82
N GLU A 96 12.86 1.26 14.15
CA GLU A 96 13.41 1.41 15.53
C GLU A 96 13.23 2.84 16.02
N TYR A 97 13.51 3.82 15.15
CA TYR A 97 13.34 5.24 15.47
C TYR A 97 11.89 5.59 15.76
N ALA A 98 10.96 5.17 14.90
CA ALA A 98 9.52 5.38 15.08
C ALA A 98 8.99 4.70 16.36
N ALA A 99 9.42 3.47 16.63
CA ALA A 99 9.06 2.74 17.85
C ALA A 99 9.60 3.43 19.11
N ALA A 100 10.80 4.02 19.06
CA ALA A 100 11.35 4.80 20.17
C ALA A 100 10.53 6.07 20.43
N LEU A 101 10.09 6.77 19.39
CA LEU A 101 9.19 7.94 19.54
C LEU A 101 7.84 7.53 20.11
N ALA A 102 7.27 6.40 19.71
CA ALA A 102 6.01 5.89 20.27
C ALA A 102 6.14 5.55 21.77
N ARG A 103 7.29 5.04 22.20
CA ARG A 103 7.58 4.83 23.64
C ARG A 103 7.72 6.16 24.39
N ARG A 104 8.30 7.18 23.77
CA ARG A 104 8.49 8.51 24.37
C ARG A 104 7.17 9.27 24.48
N PHE A 105 6.30 9.21 23.47
CA PHE A 105 5.02 9.92 23.42
C PHE A 105 3.88 8.94 23.67
N GLN A 106 3.47 8.74 24.93
CA GLN A 106 2.51 7.71 25.35
C GLN A 106 1.14 7.74 24.63
N LYS A 107 0.71 8.89 24.12
CA LYS A 107 -0.52 9.02 23.33
C LYS A 107 -0.35 8.52 21.89
N LEU A 108 0.89 8.45 21.39
CA LEU A 108 1.17 8.08 20.00
C LEU A 108 1.00 6.58 19.80
N ARG A 109 0.07 6.21 18.94
CA ARG A 109 -0.10 4.83 18.48
C ARG A 109 0.65 4.64 17.17
N TYR A 110 1.68 3.80 17.20
CA TYR A 110 2.48 3.46 16.04
C TYR A 110 2.02 2.13 15.44
N TYR A 111 1.76 2.14 14.15
CA TYR A 111 1.42 0.99 13.34
C TYR A 111 2.40 0.91 12.17
N SER A 112 2.75 -0.31 11.76
CA SER A 112 3.54 -0.48 10.56
C SER A 112 3.14 -1.74 9.82
N ASP A 113 3.09 -1.62 8.49
CA ASP A 113 2.83 -2.69 7.55
C ASP A 113 3.86 -2.72 6.43
N MET A 114 3.92 -3.83 5.70
CA MET A 114 4.86 -4.03 4.61
C MET A 114 4.21 -4.80 3.46
N THR A 115 4.34 -4.25 2.25
CA THR A 115 4.15 -5.02 1.03
C THR A 115 5.50 -5.58 0.60
N THR A 116 5.62 -6.91 0.58
CA THR A 116 6.85 -7.62 0.24
C THR A 116 6.56 -8.80 -0.67
N ASN A 117 7.54 -9.23 -1.45
CA ASN A 117 7.44 -10.46 -2.22
C ASN A 117 7.58 -11.72 -1.33
N GLY A 118 7.94 -11.57 -0.06
CA GLY A 118 8.02 -12.64 0.94
C GLY A 118 9.29 -13.50 0.86
N TYR A 119 10.16 -13.27 -0.12
CA TYR A 119 11.36 -14.10 -0.34
C TYR A 119 12.38 -13.99 0.80
N PHE A 120 12.55 -12.79 1.36
CA PHE A 120 13.47 -12.53 2.48
C PHE A 120 12.76 -12.44 3.84
N LEU A 121 11.48 -12.84 3.90
CA LEU A 121 10.68 -12.79 5.12
C LEU A 121 10.75 -14.15 5.87
N ASP A 122 11.96 -14.61 6.16
CA ASP A 122 12.19 -15.77 7.02
C ASP A 122 11.77 -15.47 8.47
N PHE A 123 11.78 -16.51 9.32
CA PHE A 123 11.37 -16.39 10.73
C PHE A 123 12.16 -15.32 11.48
N ASP A 124 13.50 -15.33 11.37
CA ASP A 124 14.37 -14.40 12.11
C ASP A 124 14.16 -12.96 11.66
N THR A 125 14.03 -12.74 10.33
CA THR A 125 13.69 -11.44 9.77
C THR A 125 12.34 -10.97 10.27
N THR A 126 11.34 -11.85 10.27
CA THR A 126 9.99 -11.51 10.75
C THR A 126 9.99 -11.16 12.23
N ALA A 127 10.66 -11.93 13.06
CA ALA A 127 10.79 -11.67 14.50
C ALA A 127 11.45 -10.31 14.76
N ALA A 128 12.59 -10.03 14.12
CA ALA A 128 13.28 -8.76 14.25
C ALA A 128 12.42 -7.55 13.81
N LEU A 129 11.57 -7.73 12.77
CA LEU A 129 10.65 -6.68 12.32
C LEU A 129 9.47 -6.48 13.27
N VAL A 130 8.96 -7.54 13.89
CA VAL A 130 7.92 -7.48 14.92
C VAL A 130 8.39 -6.67 16.13
N ASP A 131 9.65 -6.84 16.55
CA ASP A 131 10.24 -6.12 17.68
C ASP A 131 10.27 -4.60 17.46
N VAL A 132 10.37 -4.16 16.22
CA VAL A 132 10.34 -2.74 15.82
C VAL A 132 8.96 -2.26 15.32
N GLY A 133 7.92 -3.08 15.53
CA GLY A 133 6.52 -2.70 15.29
C GLY A 133 5.96 -3.00 13.90
N VAL A 134 6.72 -3.61 12.99
CA VAL A 134 6.22 -4.04 11.67
C VAL A 134 5.51 -5.39 11.84
N ARG A 135 4.18 -5.38 11.82
CA ARG A 135 3.35 -6.55 12.20
C ARG A 135 2.34 -6.98 11.16
N LYS A 136 2.14 -6.22 10.10
CA LYS A 136 1.22 -6.56 9.01
C LYS A 136 1.99 -6.72 7.72
N TYR A 137 1.76 -7.82 7.02
CA TYR A 137 2.49 -8.12 5.79
C TYR A 137 1.51 -8.48 4.68
N GLN A 138 1.65 -7.82 3.53
CA GLN A 138 0.98 -8.21 2.30
C GLN A 138 1.98 -8.95 1.42
N ILE A 139 1.69 -10.22 1.12
CA ILE A 139 2.56 -11.11 0.35
C ILE A 139 1.81 -11.62 -0.87
N SER A 140 2.42 -11.48 -2.05
CA SER A 140 1.77 -11.84 -3.31
C SER A 140 2.04 -13.28 -3.73
N LEU A 141 0.97 -14.00 -4.09
CA LEU A 141 0.98 -15.31 -4.71
C LEU A 141 0.16 -15.27 -6.00
N ASP A 142 0.69 -15.83 -7.09
CA ASP A 142 0.06 -15.72 -8.42
C ASP A 142 -0.55 -17.05 -8.90
N GLY A 143 -0.55 -18.09 -8.05
CA GLY A 143 -1.06 -19.41 -8.36
C GLY A 143 -0.21 -20.51 -7.74
N PRO A 144 -0.43 -21.77 -8.12
CA PRO A 144 0.42 -22.88 -7.72
C PRO A 144 1.85 -22.69 -8.27
N ARG A 145 2.81 -23.47 -7.78
CA ARG A 145 4.25 -23.35 -8.06
C ARG A 145 4.59 -22.98 -9.50
N ASP A 146 4.08 -23.74 -10.46
CA ASP A 146 4.45 -23.56 -11.87
C ASP A 146 3.88 -22.29 -12.48
N VAL A 147 2.70 -21.87 -12.05
CA VAL A 147 2.06 -20.60 -12.46
C VAL A 147 2.80 -19.44 -11.84
N HIS A 148 3.03 -19.49 -10.52
CA HIS A 148 3.73 -18.46 -9.78
C HIS A 148 5.14 -18.22 -10.32
N ASN A 149 5.92 -19.28 -10.52
CA ASN A 149 7.31 -19.17 -10.99
C ASN A 149 7.45 -18.67 -12.43
N LYS A 150 6.38 -18.70 -13.24
CA LYS A 150 6.37 -18.08 -14.58
C LYS A 150 6.16 -16.57 -14.52
N SER A 151 5.38 -16.08 -13.56
CA SER A 151 5.04 -14.64 -13.43
C SER A 151 5.98 -13.90 -12.48
N ARG A 152 6.40 -14.54 -11.39
CA ARG A 152 7.20 -13.93 -10.29
C ARG A 152 8.58 -14.57 -10.19
N ILE A 153 9.34 -14.44 -11.26
CA ILE A 153 10.71 -14.97 -11.34
C ILE A 153 11.73 -14.05 -10.68
N ARG A 154 12.81 -14.61 -10.17
CA ARG A 154 13.96 -13.84 -9.72
C ARG A 154 14.73 -13.23 -10.90
N ALA A 155 15.58 -12.23 -10.60
CA ALA A 155 16.45 -11.61 -11.58
C ALA A 155 17.43 -12.60 -12.22
N ASP A 156 17.81 -13.68 -11.52
CA ASP A 156 18.64 -14.80 -11.99
C ASP A 156 17.82 -15.91 -12.69
N ARG A 157 16.51 -15.68 -12.90
CA ARG A 157 15.55 -16.60 -13.52
C ARG A 157 15.20 -17.85 -12.68
N SER A 158 15.62 -17.94 -11.43
CA SER A 158 15.22 -19.02 -10.53
C SER A 158 13.77 -18.86 -10.07
N GLY A 159 13.14 -19.95 -9.61
CA GLY A 159 11.82 -19.96 -9.01
C GLY A 159 11.83 -19.32 -7.63
N THR A 160 10.66 -18.87 -7.19
CA THR A 160 10.48 -18.11 -5.93
C THR A 160 9.47 -18.74 -5.00
N TYR A 161 8.54 -19.55 -5.53
CA TYR A 161 7.42 -20.10 -4.79
C TYR A 161 7.82 -20.86 -3.52
N ASP A 162 8.79 -21.78 -3.65
CA ASP A 162 9.15 -22.67 -2.54
C ASP A 162 9.74 -21.92 -1.34
N VAL A 163 10.56 -20.91 -1.60
CA VAL A 163 11.13 -20.07 -0.54
C VAL A 163 10.02 -19.26 0.15
N ILE A 164 9.13 -18.63 -0.62
CA ILE A 164 8.02 -17.86 -0.07
C ILE A 164 7.09 -18.76 0.75
N TRP A 165 6.76 -19.94 0.21
CA TRP A 165 5.89 -20.89 0.89
C TRP A 165 6.49 -21.42 2.18
N ALA A 166 7.79 -21.73 2.19
CA ALA A 166 8.53 -22.16 3.39
C ALA A 166 8.52 -21.05 4.46
N ASN A 167 8.74 -19.79 4.07
CA ASN A 167 8.67 -18.63 4.98
C ASN A 167 7.27 -18.47 5.58
N LEU A 168 6.22 -18.58 4.76
CA LEU A 168 4.84 -18.52 5.23
C LEU A 168 4.51 -19.66 6.21
N LEU A 169 5.01 -20.89 5.97
CA LEU A 169 4.87 -22.01 6.89
C LEU A 169 5.61 -21.78 8.21
N ALA A 170 6.83 -21.24 8.17
CA ALA A 170 7.59 -20.88 9.37
C ALA A 170 6.84 -19.86 10.24
N ILE A 171 6.27 -18.81 9.60
CA ILE A 171 5.45 -17.81 10.29
C ILE A 171 4.19 -18.46 10.87
N ARG A 172 3.50 -19.28 10.11
CA ARG A 172 2.27 -19.97 10.55
C ARG A 172 2.55 -20.87 11.76
N ASN A 173 3.69 -21.55 11.80
CA ASN A 173 4.09 -22.44 12.89
C ASN A 173 4.68 -21.69 14.11
N SER A 174 4.80 -20.37 14.04
CA SER A 174 5.30 -19.51 15.11
C SER A 174 4.16 -18.90 15.93
N SER A 175 4.51 -18.32 17.08
CA SER A 175 3.62 -17.49 17.90
C SER A 175 3.79 -15.99 17.66
N LEU A 176 4.45 -15.57 16.57
CA LEU A 176 4.68 -14.15 16.29
C LEU A 176 3.34 -13.40 16.15
N PRO A 177 3.18 -12.21 16.76
CA PRO A 177 1.96 -11.41 16.70
C PRO A 177 1.91 -10.61 15.38
N VAL A 178 1.65 -11.32 14.29
CA VAL A 178 1.59 -10.76 12.92
C VAL A 178 0.23 -10.99 12.28
N SER A 179 -0.09 -10.19 11.27
CA SER A 179 -1.19 -10.42 10.34
C SER A 179 -0.63 -10.55 8.92
N ILE A 180 -0.98 -11.63 8.24
CA ILE A 180 -0.52 -11.94 6.88
C ILE A 180 -1.71 -11.84 5.93
N LEU A 181 -1.62 -10.92 4.97
CA LEU A 181 -2.55 -10.81 3.86
C LEU A 181 -1.95 -11.45 2.62
N LEU A 182 -2.45 -12.63 2.27
CA LEU A 182 -2.09 -13.31 1.03
C LEU A 182 -2.81 -12.62 -0.14
N ARG A 183 -2.05 -11.87 -0.93
CA ARG A 183 -2.57 -11.20 -2.13
C ARG A 183 -2.49 -12.14 -3.31
N ILE A 184 -3.64 -12.68 -3.71
CA ILE A 184 -3.72 -13.59 -4.84
C ILE A 184 -3.91 -12.79 -6.12
N HIS A 185 -2.86 -12.76 -6.95
CA HIS A 185 -2.93 -12.16 -8.27
C HIS A 185 -3.40 -13.17 -9.31
N TYR A 186 -4.21 -12.69 -10.23
CA TYR A 186 -4.70 -13.52 -11.34
C TYR A 186 -4.94 -12.68 -12.60
N THR A 187 -4.85 -13.35 -13.74
CA THR A 187 -5.16 -12.83 -15.08
C THR A 187 -6.30 -13.63 -15.67
N VAL A 188 -6.81 -13.20 -16.84
CA VAL A 188 -7.76 -13.98 -17.64
C VAL A 188 -7.23 -15.39 -17.90
N ASP A 189 -5.93 -15.51 -18.20
CA ASP A 189 -5.31 -16.79 -18.57
C ASP A 189 -5.04 -17.70 -17.34
N THR A 190 -4.87 -17.14 -16.14
CA THR A 190 -4.50 -17.91 -14.93
C THR A 190 -5.66 -18.17 -13.97
N LEU A 191 -6.82 -17.53 -14.16
CA LEU A 191 -7.98 -17.64 -13.26
C LEU A 191 -8.36 -19.11 -12.94
N ASN A 192 -8.43 -19.95 -13.98
CA ASN A 192 -8.83 -21.35 -13.82
C ASN A 192 -7.70 -22.25 -13.25
N LEU A 193 -6.46 -21.76 -13.19
CA LEU A 193 -5.30 -22.47 -12.67
C LEU A 193 -5.10 -22.29 -11.17
N LEU A 194 -5.92 -21.46 -10.50
CA LEU A 194 -5.76 -21.12 -9.08
C LEU A 194 -6.26 -22.19 -8.10
N ASN A 195 -7.04 -23.17 -8.55
CA ASN A 195 -7.68 -24.15 -7.68
C ASN A 195 -6.70 -24.84 -6.71
N PRO A 196 -5.53 -25.37 -7.13
CA PRO A 196 -4.62 -26.02 -6.19
C PRO A 196 -4.11 -25.06 -5.11
N LEU A 197 -3.81 -23.79 -5.46
CA LEU A 197 -3.38 -22.80 -4.49
C LEU A 197 -4.50 -22.47 -3.49
N ILE A 198 -5.75 -22.35 -3.95
CA ILE A 198 -6.92 -22.07 -3.11
C ILE A 198 -7.12 -23.21 -2.10
N GLU A 199 -7.03 -24.47 -2.54
CA GLU A 199 -7.14 -25.65 -1.67
C GLU A 199 -6.02 -25.68 -0.62
N ASP A 200 -4.78 -25.40 -1.01
CA ASP A 200 -3.66 -25.31 -0.09
C ASP A 200 -3.84 -24.19 0.93
N ILE A 201 -4.28 -22.99 0.52
CA ILE A 201 -4.55 -21.86 1.43
C ILE A 201 -5.63 -22.25 2.45
N ARG A 202 -6.73 -22.85 2.00
CA ARG A 202 -7.82 -23.29 2.88
C ARG A 202 -7.34 -24.31 3.91
N ARG A 203 -6.57 -25.29 3.47
CA ARG A 203 -6.07 -26.37 4.33
C ARG A 203 -5.01 -25.88 5.30
N VAL A 204 -4.08 -25.04 4.84
CA VAL A 204 -2.86 -24.71 5.58
C VAL A 204 -3.01 -23.42 6.37
N PHE A 205 -3.55 -22.36 5.77
CA PHE A 205 -3.51 -21.02 6.38
C PHE A 205 -4.83 -20.60 7.04
N PHE A 206 -5.99 -21.00 6.53
CA PHE A 206 -7.26 -20.58 7.12
C PHE A 206 -7.56 -21.08 8.55
N PRO A 207 -6.96 -22.20 9.03
CA PRO A 207 -7.06 -22.55 10.45
C PRO A 207 -6.38 -21.53 11.39
N ASP A 208 -5.56 -20.62 10.88
CA ASP A 208 -4.87 -19.58 11.64
C ASP A 208 -5.46 -18.20 11.31
N SER A 209 -6.12 -17.56 12.28
CA SER A 209 -6.78 -16.26 12.12
C SER A 209 -5.84 -15.11 11.77
N ARG A 210 -4.53 -15.29 11.86
CA ARG A 210 -3.54 -14.31 11.42
C ARG A 210 -3.48 -14.17 9.90
N PHE A 211 -4.00 -15.15 9.15
CA PHE A 211 -3.97 -15.18 7.69
C PHE A 211 -5.30 -14.80 7.09
N SER A 212 -5.25 -13.93 6.11
CA SER A 212 -6.40 -13.51 5.29
C SER A 212 -6.03 -13.44 3.82
N VAL A 213 -7.02 -13.35 2.93
CA VAL A 213 -6.81 -13.32 1.47
C VAL A 213 -7.38 -12.04 0.89
N PHE A 214 -6.64 -11.45 -0.03
CA PHE A 214 -7.07 -10.37 -0.91
C PHE A 214 -6.93 -10.78 -2.37
N LEU A 215 -8.03 -10.75 -3.12
CA LEU A 215 -8.09 -11.14 -4.53
C LEU A 215 -7.83 -9.91 -5.41
N LYS A 216 -6.79 -9.96 -6.25
CA LYS A 216 -6.43 -8.83 -7.13
C LYS A 216 -6.23 -9.29 -8.57
N ALA A 217 -7.13 -8.92 -9.46
CA ALA A 217 -6.88 -9.04 -10.88
C ALA A 217 -5.68 -8.17 -11.28
N ILE A 218 -4.79 -8.71 -12.12
CA ILE A 218 -3.70 -7.93 -12.70
C ILE A 218 -4.29 -6.95 -13.71
N GLU A 219 -3.87 -5.69 -13.61
CA GLU A 219 -4.32 -4.56 -14.42
C GLU A 219 -3.11 -3.93 -15.11
N ARG A 220 -3.35 -3.18 -16.17
CA ARG A 220 -2.34 -2.37 -16.84
C ARG A 220 -2.05 -1.13 -16.02
N LEU A 221 -0.85 -1.07 -15.43
CA LEU A 221 -0.40 0.01 -14.56
C LEU A 221 0.85 0.71 -15.10
N GLY A 222 1.19 0.45 -16.36
CA GLY A 222 2.47 0.80 -16.97
C GLY A 222 3.50 -0.31 -16.83
N GLY A 223 4.70 -0.07 -17.33
CA GLY A 223 5.79 -1.04 -17.31
C GLY A 223 6.04 -1.69 -18.67
N PRO A 224 7.17 -2.43 -18.81
CA PRO A 224 7.64 -2.88 -20.12
C PRO A 224 6.72 -3.89 -20.82
N ASN A 225 5.93 -4.64 -20.07
CA ASN A 225 5.04 -5.68 -20.59
C ASN A 225 3.55 -5.31 -20.56
N ASP A 226 3.22 -4.05 -20.26
CA ASP A 226 1.86 -3.61 -19.99
C ASP A 226 0.88 -3.96 -21.13
N THR A 227 1.31 -3.78 -22.37
CA THR A 227 0.48 -4.04 -23.56
C THR A 227 0.16 -5.53 -23.77
N SER A 228 0.98 -6.43 -23.25
CA SER A 228 0.79 -7.89 -23.33
C SER A 228 -0.18 -8.44 -22.29
N ILE A 229 -0.54 -7.63 -21.27
CA ILE A 229 -1.43 -8.06 -20.19
C ILE A 229 -2.87 -8.07 -20.69
N LYS A 230 -3.51 -9.24 -20.66
CA LYS A 230 -4.95 -9.38 -20.88
C LYS A 230 -5.70 -9.00 -19.61
N THR A 231 -6.54 -7.97 -19.70
CA THR A 231 -7.33 -7.47 -18.57
C THR A 231 -8.78 -7.91 -18.67
N PHE A 232 -9.41 -8.08 -17.52
CA PHE A 232 -10.85 -8.29 -17.41
C PHE A 232 -11.62 -7.00 -17.72
N SER A 233 -12.77 -7.10 -18.36
CA SER A 233 -13.81 -6.07 -18.27
C SER A 233 -14.31 -5.96 -16.82
N LYS A 234 -15.05 -4.91 -16.50
CA LYS A 234 -15.61 -4.71 -15.15
C LYS A 234 -16.50 -5.90 -14.74
N THR A 235 -17.41 -6.34 -15.61
CA THR A 235 -18.33 -7.45 -15.34
C THR A 235 -17.60 -8.78 -15.14
N GLU A 236 -16.61 -9.07 -16.01
CA GLU A 236 -15.78 -10.27 -15.87
C GLU A 236 -14.98 -10.28 -14.59
N LYS A 237 -14.45 -9.12 -14.17
CA LYS A 237 -13.72 -8.98 -12.91
C LYS A 237 -14.60 -9.25 -11.69
N GLU A 238 -15.83 -8.72 -11.69
CA GLU A 238 -16.81 -8.97 -10.63
C GLU A 238 -17.19 -10.46 -10.56
N ALA A 239 -17.42 -11.10 -11.71
CA ALA A 239 -17.70 -12.53 -11.79
C ALA A 239 -16.52 -13.39 -11.31
N ALA A 240 -15.27 -13.03 -11.70
CA ALA A 240 -14.07 -13.72 -11.26
C ALA A 240 -13.87 -13.61 -9.73
N VAL A 241 -14.06 -12.42 -9.15
CA VAL A 241 -13.99 -12.22 -7.70
C VAL A 241 -15.04 -13.07 -6.98
N LYS A 242 -16.30 -13.07 -7.46
CA LYS A 242 -17.36 -13.89 -6.88
C LYS A 242 -17.01 -15.39 -6.92
N LEU A 243 -16.55 -15.87 -8.09
CA LEU A 243 -16.12 -17.26 -8.25
C LEU A 243 -15.01 -17.65 -7.26
N LEU A 244 -13.97 -16.82 -7.15
CA LEU A 244 -12.85 -17.08 -6.26
C LEU A 244 -13.24 -16.99 -4.79
N LYS A 245 -14.11 -16.05 -4.39
CA LYS A 245 -14.66 -15.96 -3.04
C LYS A 245 -15.48 -17.20 -2.69
N THR A 246 -16.33 -17.67 -3.58
CA THR A 246 -17.08 -18.93 -3.40
C THR A 246 -16.15 -20.13 -3.19
N LYS A 247 -15.07 -20.23 -3.96
CA LYS A 247 -14.09 -21.32 -3.80
C LYS A 247 -13.31 -21.23 -2.48
N LEU A 248 -12.97 -20.01 -2.03
CA LEU A 248 -12.24 -19.79 -0.77
C LEU A 248 -13.10 -20.02 0.45
N TYR A 249 -14.33 -19.52 0.46
CA TYR A 249 -15.15 -19.43 1.68
C TYR A 249 -16.44 -20.25 1.64
N GLY A 250 -16.85 -20.72 0.46
CA GLY A 250 -18.16 -21.37 0.23
C GLY A 250 -19.23 -20.39 -0.23
N GLU A 251 -20.35 -20.91 -0.74
CA GLU A 251 -21.39 -20.11 -1.40
C GLU A 251 -22.08 -19.09 -0.47
N ASN A 252 -22.27 -19.42 0.81
CA ASN A 252 -23.01 -18.59 1.77
C ASN A 252 -22.14 -18.08 2.93
N ALA A 253 -20.83 -18.23 2.84
CA ALA A 253 -19.95 -17.77 3.91
C ALA A 253 -19.72 -16.26 3.83
N ALA A 254 -19.79 -15.58 4.98
CA ALA A 254 -19.33 -14.21 5.09
C ALA A 254 -17.84 -14.17 4.74
N THR A 255 -17.44 -13.28 3.83
CA THR A 255 -16.02 -13.04 3.55
C THR A 255 -15.40 -12.42 4.80
N PRO A 256 -14.36 -13.02 5.40
CA PRO A 256 -13.69 -12.40 6.52
C PRO A 256 -13.18 -11.00 6.15
N GLU A 257 -13.41 -10.04 7.04
CA GLU A 257 -12.83 -8.72 6.89
C GLU A 257 -11.32 -8.82 6.92
N ASN A 258 -10.66 -8.17 5.99
CA ASN A 258 -9.22 -8.00 6.04
C ASN A 258 -8.88 -6.50 6.19
N TRP A 259 -7.71 -6.22 6.72
CA TRP A 259 -7.30 -4.84 7.03
C TRP A 259 -7.12 -3.94 5.79
N PHE A 260 -7.30 -4.49 4.59
CA PHE A 260 -7.13 -3.80 3.31
C PHE A 260 -8.48 -3.54 2.60
N GLU A 261 -9.49 -4.40 2.79
CA GLU A 261 -10.83 -4.23 2.24
C GLU A 261 -11.70 -3.40 3.20
N GLY A 262 -12.55 -2.55 2.66
CA GLY A 262 -13.51 -1.73 3.42
C GLY A 262 -13.20 -0.24 3.49
N GLU A 263 -11.99 0.22 3.15
CA GLU A 263 -11.73 1.65 3.03
C GLU A 263 -12.34 2.20 1.73
N THR A 264 -13.40 2.99 1.86
CA THR A 264 -14.01 3.73 0.74
C THR A 264 -13.18 4.94 0.30
N THR A 265 -12.16 5.30 1.08
CA THR A 265 -11.30 6.46 0.85
C THR A 265 -9.86 6.01 0.66
N CYS A 266 -9.32 6.24 -0.53
CA CYS A 266 -7.92 5.97 -0.83
C CYS A 266 -6.99 6.80 0.07
N TYR A 267 -5.89 6.22 0.52
CA TYR A 267 -4.86 6.94 1.28
C TYR A 267 -4.35 8.18 0.52
N ALA A 268 -4.28 8.13 -0.81
CA ALA A 268 -3.84 9.23 -1.65
C ALA A 268 -4.77 10.46 -1.60
N SER A 269 -6.01 10.30 -1.16
CA SER A 269 -6.96 11.40 -0.95
C SER A 269 -6.77 12.13 0.39
N ARG A 270 -5.93 11.61 1.30
CA ARG A 270 -5.72 12.20 2.63
C ARG A 270 -4.51 13.14 2.61
N PRO A 271 -4.60 14.39 3.13
CA PRO A 271 -3.48 15.34 3.11
C PRO A 271 -2.23 14.80 3.80
N ASN A 272 -2.40 14.13 4.94
CA ASN A 272 -1.33 13.61 5.77
C ASN A 272 -0.91 12.15 5.43
N SER A 273 -1.19 11.70 4.21
CA SER A 273 -0.68 10.44 3.67
C SER A 273 0.27 10.73 2.50
N LEU A 274 1.54 10.39 2.67
CA LEU A 274 2.63 10.77 1.76
C LEU A 274 3.44 9.54 1.34
N VAL A 275 3.78 9.47 0.06
CA VAL A 275 4.73 8.50 -0.47
C VAL A 275 6.11 9.14 -0.48
N ILE A 276 7.07 8.58 0.25
CA ILE A 276 8.47 9.04 0.28
C ILE A 276 9.31 8.09 -0.55
N ARG A 277 9.78 8.57 -1.69
CA ARG A 277 10.65 7.83 -2.60
C ARG A 277 12.09 7.76 -2.09
N SER A 278 12.86 6.81 -2.56
CA SER A 278 14.25 6.62 -2.12
C SER A 278 15.17 7.80 -2.41
N ASN A 279 14.84 8.65 -3.38
CA ASN A 279 15.57 9.90 -3.69
C ASN A 279 15.07 11.13 -2.90
N GLY A 280 14.06 10.98 -2.02
CA GLY A 280 13.45 12.07 -1.26
C GLY A 280 12.29 12.77 -1.95
N ASP A 281 11.91 12.39 -3.17
CA ASP A 281 10.70 12.90 -3.80
C ASP A 281 9.45 12.48 -3.01
N ILE A 282 8.48 13.39 -2.92
CA ILE A 282 7.19 13.16 -2.26
C ILE A 282 6.12 12.96 -3.31
N GLY A 283 5.41 11.84 -3.21
CA GLY A 283 4.24 11.51 -4.02
C GLY A 283 2.99 11.29 -3.18
N LYS A 284 1.91 10.94 -3.86
CA LYS A 284 0.62 10.59 -3.27
C LYS A 284 0.22 9.13 -3.53
N CYS A 285 0.62 8.55 -4.66
CA CYS A 285 0.16 7.26 -5.12
C CYS A 285 1.34 6.32 -5.44
N THR A 286 1.30 5.10 -4.92
CA THR A 286 2.33 4.08 -5.18
C THR A 286 2.22 3.43 -6.55
N VAL A 287 1.05 3.54 -7.21
CA VAL A 287 0.85 3.01 -8.57
C VAL A 287 1.34 3.99 -9.63
N ALA A 288 1.25 5.29 -9.36
CA ALA A 288 1.60 6.34 -10.31
C ALA A 288 3.04 6.88 -10.12
N LEU A 289 4.01 6.02 -9.79
CA LEU A 289 5.37 6.45 -9.42
C LEU A 289 6.07 7.27 -10.51
N TYR A 290 5.75 7.03 -11.77
CA TYR A 290 6.36 7.72 -12.92
C TYR A 290 5.45 8.77 -13.56
N ASP A 291 4.24 8.96 -13.03
CA ASP A 291 3.37 10.07 -13.45
C ASP A 291 3.90 11.37 -12.84
N THR A 292 4.21 12.34 -13.69
CA THR A 292 4.74 13.64 -13.25
C THR A 292 3.79 14.39 -12.33
N ARG A 293 2.48 14.14 -12.42
CA ARG A 293 1.45 14.69 -11.54
C ARG A 293 1.53 14.14 -10.12
N ASN A 294 2.14 12.97 -9.94
CA ASN A 294 2.32 12.33 -8.63
C ASN A 294 3.41 12.99 -7.79
N LYS A 295 4.39 13.64 -8.39
CA LYS A 295 5.42 14.37 -7.65
C LYS A 295 4.83 15.68 -7.11
N ILE A 296 4.55 15.73 -5.82
CA ILE A 296 3.99 16.91 -5.14
C ILE A 296 5.04 17.73 -4.40
N GLY A 297 6.26 17.24 -4.25
CA GLY A 297 7.33 17.94 -3.52
C GLY A 297 8.57 17.09 -3.30
N SER A 298 9.39 17.52 -2.34
CA SER A 298 10.57 16.78 -1.87
C SER A 298 10.73 16.94 -0.34
N LEU A 299 11.25 15.89 0.28
CA LEU A 299 11.65 15.88 1.69
C LEU A 299 13.08 16.37 1.81
N GLN A 300 13.32 17.38 2.64
CA GLN A 300 14.65 17.89 2.93
C GLN A 300 15.28 17.12 4.11
N ALA A 301 16.61 17.15 4.22
CA ALA A 301 17.34 16.44 5.27
C ALA A 301 16.96 16.91 6.69
N ASP A 302 16.49 18.14 6.83
CA ASP A 302 16.00 18.70 8.10
C ASP A 302 14.53 18.33 8.41
N GLY A 303 13.87 17.51 7.59
CA GLY A 303 12.48 17.10 7.75
C GLY A 303 11.45 18.07 7.17
N THR A 304 11.89 19.15 6.50
CA THR A 304 10.99 20.08 5.83
C THR A 304 10.41 19.46 4.54
N LEU A 305 9.09 19.60 4.36
CA LEU A 305 8.40 19.23 3.13
C LEU A 305 8.38 20.43 2.19
N LYS A 306 9.22 20.42 1.16
CA LYS A 306 9.20 21.45 0.11
C LYS A 306 8.20 21.07 -0.96
N LEU A 307 6.97 21.57 -0.84
CA LEU A 307 5.89 21.28 -1.78
C LEU A 307 6.03 22.12 -3.06
N ILE A 308 5.61 21.53 -4.17
CA ILE A 308 5.48 22.22 -5.45
C ILE A 308 4.08 22.87 -5.45
N PRO A 309 3.99 24.22 -5.66
CA PRO A 309 2.72 24.92 -5.71
C PRO A 309 1.72 24.25 -6.66
N GLY A 310 0.44 24.20 -6.25
CA GLY A 310 -0.65 23.65 -7.05
C GLY A 310 -0.70 22.11 -7.18
N ARG A 311 0.37 21.37 -6.82
CA ARG A 311 0.45 19.92 -7.06
C ARG A 311 -0.32 19.07 -6.06
N LEU A 312 -0.51 19.51 -4.82
CA LEU A 312 -1.22 18.74 -3.79
C LEU A 312 -2.75 18.85 -3.92
N ALA A 313 -3.27 20.05 -4.18
CA ALA A 313 -4.70 20.33 -4.15
C ALA A 313 -5.55 19.40 -5.06
N PRO A 314 -5.13 19.04 -6.30
CA PRO A 314 -5.92 18.13 -7.14
C PRO A 314 -6.12 16.72 -6.53
N TRP A 315 -5.20 16.25 -5.70
CA TRP A 315 -5.32 14.97 -4.99
C TRP A 315 -6.38 14.99 -3.88
N LEU A 316 -6.70 16.17 -3.36
CA LEU A 316 -7.59 16.39 -2.23
C LEU A 316 -9.00 16.84 -2.65
N ARG A 317 -9.28 16.95 -3.95
CA ARG A 317 -10.52 17.53 -4.53
C ARG A 317 -11.82 16.91 -4.03
N GLY A 318 -11.78 15.62 -3.60
CA GLY A 318 -12.97 14.94 -3.11
C GLY A 318 -13.32 15.22 -1.65
N ILE A 319 -12.49 15.97 -0.91
CA ILE A 319 -12.70 16.17 0.54
C ILE A 319 -13.82 17.18 0.80
N GLU A 320 -13.90 18.24 0.00
CA GLU A 320 -14.85 19.34 0.22
C GLU A 320 -16.30 18.87 0.19
N ASN A 321 -16.66 18.07 -0.81
CA ASN A 321 -18.01 17.56 -1.04
C ASN A 321 -18.20 16.09 -0.68
N LEU A 322 -17.17 15.41 -0.15
CA LEU A 322 -17.10 13.99 0.15
C LEU A 322 -17.43 13.11 -1.08
N ASP A 323 -16.97 13.54 -2.28
CA ASP A 323 -17.19 12.81 -3.53
C ASP A 323 -16.59 11.39 -3.45
N PRO A 324 -17.43 10.34 -3.44
CA PRO A 324 -16.95 8.98 -3.27
C PRO A 324 -15.98 8.52 -4.37
N SER A 325 -16.17 8.99 -5.61
CA SER A 325 -15.33 8.59 -6.74
C SER A 325 -13.95 9.23 -6.66
N ALA A 326 -13.87 10.50 -6.33
CA ALA A 326 -12.61 11.22 -6.14
C ALA A 326 -11.87 10.76 -4.87
N LEU A 327 -12.60 10.40 -3.81
CA LEU A 327 -12.01 9.84 -2.59
C LEU A 327 -11.52 8.40 -2.80
N ALA A 328 -12.23 7.59 -3.57
CA ALA A 328 -11.83 6.20 -3.85
C ALA A 328 -10.58 6.11 -4.76
N CYS A 329 -10.44 6.99 -5.74
CA CYS A 329 -9.26 7.05 -6.61
C CYS A 329 -9.00 8.47 -7.13
N PRO A 330 -8.23 9.29 -6.39
CA PRO A 330 -7.95 10.65 -6.84
C PRO A 330 -7.13 10.70 -8.14
N LEU A 331 -6.33 9.67 -8.43
CA LEU A 331 -5.55 9.58 -9.66
C LEU A 331 -6.44 9.61 -10.92
N ALA A 332 -7.59 8.93 -10.90
CA ALA A 332 -8.47 8.78 -12.05
C ALA A 332 -9.03 10.11 -12.58
N GLY A 333 -9.10 11.14 -11.77
CA GLY A 333 -9.60 12.45 -12.17
C GLY A 333 -8.58 13.58 -12.02
N LEU A 334 -7.28 13.27 -11.98
CA LEU A 334 -6.26 14.32 -11.97
C LEU A 334 -6.25 15.10 -13.29
N PRO A 335 -6.23 16.44 -13.25
CA PRO A 335 -6.11 17.25 -14.46
C PRO A 335 -4.80 16.97 -15.20
N LEU A 336 -4.81 17.07 -16.52
CA LEU A 336 -3.58 17.04 -17.32
C LEU A 336 -2.73 18.29 -17.02
N ASN A 337 -1.40 18.16 -17.09
CA ASN A 337 -0.46 19.22 -16.69
C ASN A 337 -0.68 20.60 -17.36
N ASN A 338 -1.33 20.64 -18.54
CA ASN A 338 -1.61 21.87 -19.27
C ASN A 338 -2.79 22.69 -18.69
N GLU A 339 -3.65 22.07 -17.89
CA GLU A 339 -4.85 22.74 -17.32
C GLU A 339 -4.52 23.46 -15.99
N THR A 340 -3.48 23.06 -15.27
CA THR A 340 -3.06 23.72 -14.03
C THR A 340 -2.44 25.09 -14.27
N ASN A 341 -1.70 25.26 -15.38
CA ASN A 341 -1.07 26.55 -15.71
C ASN A 341 -2.05 27.63 -16.21
N SER A 342 -3.23 27.25 -16.69
CA SER A 342 -4.25 28.20 -17.16
C SER A 342 -5.10 28.77 -16.03
N LYS A 343 -5.33 28.00 -14.95
CA LYS A 343 -6.10 28.47 -13.78
C LYS A 343 -5.28 29.36 -12.84
N GLU A 344 -3.97 29.12 -12.70
CA GLU A 344 -3.09 30.01 -11.93
C GLU A 344 -2.92 31.40 -12.59
N LYS A 345 -2.93 31.48 -13.93
CA LYS A 345 -2.90 32.76 -14.65
C LYS A 345 -4.22 33.54 -14.56
N ALA A 346 -5.36 32.87 -14.36
CA ALA A 346 -6.65 33.53 -14.20
C ALA A 346 -6.94 34.02 -12.77
N LEU A 347 -6.20 33.57 -11.77
CA LEU A 347 -6.29 34.04 -10.37
C LEU A 347 -5.25 35.14 -10.04
N SER A 348 -4.32 35.43 -10.94
CA SER A 348 -3.29 36.46 -10.82
C SER A 348 -3.54 37.68 -11.73
N SER A 349 -4.63 37.70 -12.46
CA SER A 349 -5.18 38.82 -13.23
C SER A 349 -6.46 39.36 -12.57
#